data_8ec8a287e900c367546d480c5112029f
#
_entry.id   8ec8a287e900c367546d480c5112029f
#
_cell.length_a   1.000
_cell.length_b   1.000
_cell.length_c   1.000
_cell.angle_alpha   90.00
_cell.angle_beta   90.00
_cell.angle_gamma   90.00
#
_symmetry.space_group_name_H-M   'P 1'
#
loop_
_entity.id
_entity.type
_entity.pdbx_description
1 polymer ?
#
loop_
_entity_poly.entity_id
_entity_poly.type
_entity_poly.pdbx_seq_one_letter_code
_entity_poly.pdbx_strand_id
1 'polypeptide(L)'
;TVSFTLDYRSFAWYHTALHDWYAASGEYEIQIGASSRDIRLSEIVHLTTKKLLPIQTHLNTTLGELLSDERTAKYGLKLKKKMDAFFGGGAESDEDAKGAEETTDEAVGDAMGDAIAFSMPMRGVLSFGLCTKEELQNMIDEMNQL
;
A
#
# COMPACT_ATOMS: atom_id res chain seq x y z
N THR A 1 42.95 -6.79 -9.02
CA THR A 1 41.73 -7.08 -8.24
C THR A 1 41.54 -5.98 -7.22
N VAL A 2 40.33 -5.45 -7.12
CA VAL A 2 39.95 -4.46 -6.12
C VAL A 2 38.83 -5.08 -5.29
N SER A 3 38.91 -4.97 -3.97
CA SER A 3 37.89 -5.51 -3.05
C SER A 3 37.21 -4.37 -2.28
N PHE A 4 35.90 -4.46 -2.12
CA PHE A 4 35.09 -3.56 -1.34
C PHE A 4 34.34 -4.36 -0.28
N THR A 5 34.15 -3.74 0.87
CA THR A 5 33.23 -4.28 1.89
C THR A 5 32.01 -3.35 1.94
N LEU A 6 30.85 -3.92 1.66
CA LEU A 6 29.57 -3.24 1.78
C LEU A 6 28.94 -3.62 3.11
N ASP A 7 28.75 -2.63 3.96
CA ASP A 7 28.09 -2.79 5.25
C ASP A 7 26.59 -2.49 5.15
N TYR A 8 25.85 -2.59 6.26
CA TYR A 8 24.43 -2.28 6.33
C TYR A 8 24.10 -0.87 5.81
N ARG A 9 24.96 0.13 6.10
CA ARG A 9 24.75 1.52 5.68
C ARG A 9 24.90 1.72 4.17
N SER A 10 25.59 0.84 3.48
CA SER A 10 25.74 0.89 2.02
C SER A 10 24.39 0.68 1.31
N PHE A 11 23.42 0.06 1.97
CA PHE A 11 22.07 -0.24 1.47
C PHE A 11 20.98 0.57 2.18
N ALA A 12 21.34 1.37 3.18
CA ALA A 12 20.40 2.04 4.05
C ALA A 12 20.29 3.54 3.74
N TRP A 13 19.10 4.09 4.01
CA TRP A 13 18.88 5.53 4.05
C TRP A 13 18.43 5.93 5.46
N TYR A 14 18.60 7.21 5.80
CA TYR A 14 18.11 7.73 7.07
C TYR A 14 16.60 7.90 7.01
N HIS A 15 15.89 7.19 7.88
CA HIS A 15 14.43 7.23 7.96
C HIS A 15 14.00 8.15 9.11
N THR A 16 13.33 9.26 8.81
CA THR A 16 13.00 10.31 9.78
C THR A 16 12.08 9.83 10.89
N ALA A 17 11.09 8.98 10.60
CA ALA A 17 10.18 8.45 11.60
C ALA A 17 10.83 7.44 12.56
N LEU A 18 11.89 6.75 12.11
CA LEU A 18 12.69 5.86 12.96
C LEU A 18 13.77 6.61 13.72
N HIS A 19 14.13 7.83 13.30
CA HIS A 19 15.34 8.54 13.71
C HIS A 19 16.60 7.68 13.59
N ASP A 20 16.66 6.82 12.57
CA ASP A 20 17.73 5.85 12.37
C ASP A 20 17.86 5.43 10.91
N TRP A 21 18.95 4.70 10.61
CA TRP A 21 19.19 4.12 9.30
C TRP A 21 18.29 2.90 9.07
N TYR A 22 17.74 2.83 7.87
CA TYR A 22 16.85 1.75 7.44
C TYR A 22 17.23 1.23 6.06
N ALA A 23 17.41 -0.09 5.95
CA ALA A 23 17.50 -0.80 4.68
C ALA A 23 16.25 -1.68 4.52
N ALA A 24 15.51 -1.51 3.43
CA ALA A 24 14.35 -2.34 3.16
C ALA A 24 14.74 -3.79 2.84
N SER A 25 13.84 -4.72 3.05
CA SER A 25 13.97 -6.05 2.45
C SER A 25 13.71 -5.96 0.95
N GLY A 26 14.49 -6.70 0.16
CA GLY A 26 14.33 -6.71 -1.29
C GLY A 26 15.62 -7.03 -2.01
N GLU A 27 15.57 -6.86 -3.32
CA GLU A 27 16.69 -7.05 -4.22
C GLU A 27 17.42 -5.71 -4.44
N TYR A 28 18.74 -5.77 -4.35
CA TYR A 28 19.61 -4.63 -4.60
C TYR A 28 20.59 -5.01 -5.71
N GLU A 29 20.61 -4.21 -6.76
CA GLU A 29 21.56 -4.39 -7.85
C GLU A 29 22.82 -3.58 -7.58
N ILE A 30 23.96 -4.28 -7.44
CA ILE A 30 25.27 -3.66 -7.29
C ILE A 30 25.89 -3.55 -8.67
N GLN A 31 26.14 -2.32 -9.11
CA GLN A 31 26.67 -2.03 -10.42
C GLN A 31 28.09 -1.46 -10.32
N ILE A 32 29.00 -1.98 -11.15
CA ILE A 32 30.37 -1.48 -11.29
C ILE A 32 30.55 -0.95 -12.71
N GLY A 33 30.91 0.30 -12.83
CA GLY A 33 31.08 0.95 -14.12
C GLY A 33 32.08 2.09 -14.08
N ALA A 34 32.47 2.56 -15.25
CA ALA A 34 33.30 3.76 -15.38
C ALA A 34 32.47 5.04 -15.21
N SER A 35 31.15 4.96 -15.42
CA SER A 35 30.15 6.01 -15.18
C SER A 35 28.77 5.38 -15.05
N SER A 36 27.76 6.16 -14.69
CA SER A 36 26.34 5.73 -14.66
C SER A 36 25.78 5.28 -16.03
N ARG A 37 26.51 5.55 -17.11
CA ARG A 37 26.16 5.14 -18.49
C ARG A 37 27.07 4.07 -19.06
N ASP A 38 28.13 3.68 -18.34
CA ASP A 38 29.11 2.65 -18.74
C ASP A 38 29.20 1.64 -17.60
N ILE A 39 28.14 0.85 -17.41
CA ILE A 39 28.08 -0.26 -16.45
C ILE A 39 28.74 -1.48 -17.09
N ARG A 40 29.68 -2.09 -16.38
CA ARG A 40 30.51 -3.21 -16.89
C ARG A 40 30.23 -4.51 -16.16
N LEU A 41 29.84 -4.43 -14.89
CA LEU A 41 29.47 -5.57 -14.07
C LEU A 41 28.24 -5.22 -13.27
N SER A 42 27.36 -6.20 -13.08
CA SER A 42 26.17 -6.08 -12.27
C SER A 42 25.93 -7.38 -11.52
N GLU A 43 25.51 -7.30 -10.26
CA GLU A 43 25.17 -8.45 -9.42
C GLU A 43 24.00 -8.08 -8.52
N ILE A 44 23.09 -9.04 -8.31
CA ILE A 44 21.91 -8.87 -7.46
C ILE A 44 22.19 -9.50 -6.09
N VAL A 45 21.95 -8.74 -5.02
CA VAL A 45 21.99 -9.23 -3.64
C VAL A 45 20.61 -9.06 -2.99
N HIS A 46 20.20 -10.08 -2.24
CA HIS A 46 18.95 -10.05 -1.50
C HIS A 46 19.22 -9.66 -0.05
N LEU A 47 18.56 -8.60 0.41
CA LEU A 47 18.58 -8.20 1.81
C LEU A 47 17.28 -8.56 2.50
N THR A 48 17.38 -8.97 3.75
CA THR A 48 16.23 -9.18 4.63
C THR A 48 16.41 -8.39 5.90
N THR A 49 15.50 -7.47 6.16
CA THR A 49 15.47 -6.72 7.42
C THR A 49 14.37 -7.24 8.33
N LYS A 50 14.66 -7.26 9.63
CA LYS A 50 13.65 -7.52 10.67
C LYS A 50 13.07 -6.23 11.27
N LYS A 51 13.64 -5.08 10.89
CA LYS A 51 13.23 -3.78 11.39
C LYS A 51 11.97 -3.34 10.66
N LEU A 52 10.86 -3.24 11.36
CA LEU A 52 9.60 -2.75 10.83
C LEU A 52 9.57 -1.22 10.89
N LEU A 53 9.00 -0.62 9.86
CA LEU A 53 8.70 0.81 9.86
C LEU A 53 7.50 1.08 10.77
N PRO A 54 7.52 2.19 11.56
CA PRO A 54 6.35 2.60 12.31
C PRO A 54 5.22 2.96 11.35
N ILE A 55 4.01 2.58 11.70
CA ILE A 55 2.82 2.98 10.97
C ILE A 55 2.59 4.47 11.21
N GLN A 56 2.37 5.22 10.15
CA GLN A 56 2.04 6.65 10.18
C GLN A 56 0.77 6.89 9.38
N THR A 57 -0.36 6.51 9.97
CA THR A 57 -1.67 6.71 9.36
C THR A 57 -2.23 8.08 9.73
N HIS A 58 -2.79 8.77 8.76
CA HIS A 58 -3.44 10.06 8.92
C HIS A 58 -4.66 10.18 7.97
N LEU A 59 -5.42 11.25 8.06
CA LEU A 59 -6.63 11.47 7.25
C LEU A 59 -6.41 11.42 5.73
N ASN A 60 -5.18 11.68 5.27
CA ASN A 60 -4.82 11.63 3.85
C ASN A 60 -4.24 10.28 3.42
N THR A 61 -4.01 9.34 4.33
CA THR A 61 -3.61 7.97 3.99
C THR A 61 -4.70 7.36 3.11
N THR A 62 -4.29 6.78 1.99
CA THR A 62 -5.22 6.18 1.04
C THR A 62 -5.64 4.78 1.46
N LEU A 63 -6.76 4.32 0.93
CA LEU A 63 -7.23 2.96 1.16
C LEU A 63 -6.22 1.92 0.64
N GLY A 64 -5.57 2.21 -0.50
CA GLY A 64 -4.52 1.36 -1.07
C GLY A 64 -3.31 1.22 -0.14
N GLU A 65 -2.85 2.31 0.49
CA GLU A 65 -1.78 2.27 1.49
C GLU A 65 -2.15 1.40 2.69
N LEU A 66 -3.38 1.52 3.20
CA LEU A 66 -3.87 0.67 4.31
C LEU A 66 -3.88 -0.82 3.95
N LEU A 67 -4.24 -1.14 2.71
CA LEU A 67 -4.32 -2.53 2.23
C LEU A 67 -2.94 -3.12 1.92
N SER A 68 -1.93 -2.29 1.69
CA SER A 68 -0.57 -2.71 1.36
C SER A 68 0.23 -3.20 2.59
N ASP A 69 -0.14 -2.79 3.80
CA ASP A 69 0.51 -3.23 5.04
C ASP A 69 -0.41 -4.20 5.79
N GLU A 70 0.07 -5.43 6.04
CA GLU A 70 -0.69 -6.48 6.71
C GLU A 70 -1.26 -6.05 8.08
N ARG A 71 -0.58 -5.14 8.78
CA ARG A 71 -0.99 -4.63 10.09
C ARG A 71 -2.23 -3.73 9.99
N THR A 72 -2.38 -2.98 8.89
CA THR A 72 -3.48 -2.04 8.66
C THR A 72 -4.54 -2.58 7.70
N ALA A 73 -4.26 -3.67 6.98
CA ALA A 73 -5.15 -4.24 5.96
C ALA A 73 -6.57 -4.51 6.46
N LYS A 74 -6.73 -4.97 7.71
CA LYS A 74 -8.05 -5.20 8.33
C LYS A 74 -8.91 -3.93 8.37
N TYR A 75 -8.31 -2.76 8.60
CA TYR A 75 -9.01 -1.47 8.62
C TYR A 75 -9.35 -1.01 7.20
N GLY A 76 -8.41 -1.21 6.26
CA GLY A 76 -8.64 -0.96 4.84
C GLY A 76 -9.82 -1.78 4.30
N LEU A 77 -9.86 -3.08 4.58
CA LEU A 77 -10.97 -3.95 4.18
C LEU A 77 -12.31 -3.54 4.80
N LYS A 78 -12.31 -3.10 6.08
CA LYS A 78 -13.52 -2.59 6.74
C LYS A 78 -14.07 -1.35 6.04
N LEU A 79 -13.18 -0.42 5.65
CA LEU A 79 -13.57 0.79 4.93
C LEU A 79 -14.02 0.46 3.50
N LYS A 80 -13.28 -0.41 2.79
CA LYS A 80 -13.67 -0.87 1.44
C LYS A 80 -15.07 -1.48 1.46
N LYS A 81 -15.37 -2.37 2.39
CA LYS A 81 -16.68 -2.98 2.51
C LYS A 81 -17.82 -1.96 2.72
N LYS A 82 -17.58 -0.91 3.52
CA LYS A 82 -18.55 0.19 3.68
C LYS A 82 -18.75 0.97 2.39
N MET A 83 -17.68 1.18 1.63
CA MET A 83 -17.73 1.86 0.34
C MET A 83 -18.46 1.03 -0.70
N ASP A 84 -18.15 -0.26 -0.82
CA ASP A 84 -18.81 -1.18 -1.74
C ASP A 84 -20.30 -1.26 -1.47
N ALA A 85 -20.71 -1.33 -0.19
CA ALA A 85 -22.12 -1.29 0.20
C ALA A 85 -22.82 0.04 -0.15
N PHE A 86 -22.08 1.15 -0.15
CA PHE A 86 -22.64 2.46 -0.49
C PHE A 86 -22.74 2.67 -2.01
N PHE A 87 -21.70 2.31 -2.74
CA PHE A 87 -21.65 2.50 -4.19
C PHE A 87 -22.25 1.32 -4.96
N GLY A 88 -22.18 0.09 -4.41
CA GLY A 88 -22.72 -1.14 -4.99
C GLY A 88 -24.19 -1.42 -4.67
N GLY A 89 -24.83 -0.59 -3.84
CA GLY A 89 -26.22 -0.78 -3.39
C GLY A 89 -27.32 -0.56 -4.45
N GLY A 90 -26.97 -0.59 -5.74
CA GLY A 90 -27.90 -0.58 -6.86
C GLY A 90 -28.04 -1.91 -7.61
N ALA A 91 -27.18 -2.88 -7.32
CA ALA A 91 -27.29 -4.23 -7.85
C ALA A 91 -27.69 -5.18 -6.71
N GLU A 92 -28.99 -5.36 -6.48
CA GLU A 92 -29.48 -6.59 -5.89
C GLU A 92 -29.02 -7.70 -6.84
N SER A 93 -27.99 -8.43 -6.42
CA SER A 93 -27.61 -9.67 -7.10
C SER A 93 -28.73 -10.67 -6.87
N ASP A 94 -29.69 -10.75 -7.80
CA ASP A 94 -30.56 -11.90 -7.96
C ASP A 94 -29.65 -13.11 -8.12
N GLU A 95 -29.61 -13.98 -7.11
CA GLU A 95 -28.83 -15.24 -7.12
C GLU A 95 -29.24 -16.19 -8.26
N ASP A 96 -30.23 -15.86 -9.07
CA ASP A 96 -30.76 -16.67 -10.18
C ASP A 96 -30.18 -16.35 -11.56
N ALA A 97 -29.27 -15.34 -11.68
CA ALA A 97 -28.61 -15.02 -12.95
C ALA A 97 -27.26 -15.71 -13.12
N LYS A 98 -27.17 -17.03 -12.88
CA LYS A 98 -26.07 -17.86 -13.34
C LYS A 98 -26.20 -18.09 -14.85
N GLY A 99 -25.55 -17.27 -15.66
CA GLY A 99 -25.46 -17.54 -17.11
C GLY A 99 -25.24 -16.35 -18.04
N ALA A 100 -25.05 -15.13 -17.51
CA ALA A 100 -24.65 -14.02 -18.36
C ALA A 100 -23.11 -13.94 -18.41
N GLU A 101 -22.52 -13.99 -19.60
CA GLU A 101 -21.13 -13.62 -19.84
C GLU A 101 -20.96 -12.17 -19.32
N GLU A 102 -20.01 -11.96 -18.37
CA GLU A 102 -19.63 -10.63 -17.93
C GLU A 102 -19.30 -9.80 -19.16
N THR A 103 -20.08 -8.74 -19.42
CA THR A 103 -19.77 -7.85 -20.52
C THR A 103 -18.50 -7.10 -20.17
N THR A 104 -17.64 -6.86 -21.18
CA THR A 104 -16.37 -6.14 -21.01
C THR A 104 -16.57 -4.77 -20.37
N ASP A 105 -17.73 -4.16 -20.49
CA ASP A 105 -18.07 -2.86 -19.91
C ASP A 105 -18.31 -2.92 -18.40
N GLU A 106 -18.90 -4.01 -17.87
CA GLU A 106 -19.06 -4.22 -16.42
C GLU A 106 -17.71 -4.47 -15.74
N ALA A 107 -16.87 -5.35 -16.32
CA ALA A 107 -15.53 -5.61 -15.79
C ALA A 107 -14.64 -4.37 -15.78
N VAL A 108 -14.76 -3.49 -16.78
CA VAL A 108 -14.06 -2.18 -16.83
C VAL A 108 -14.62 -1.23 -15.78
N GLY A 109 -15.93 -1.23 -15.55
CA GLY A 109 -16.59 -0.43 -14.51
C GLY A 109 -16.11 -0.81 -13.10
N ASP A 110 -16.06 -2.10 -12.80
CA ASP A 110 -15.59 -2.61 -11.51
C ASP A 110 -14.11 -2.32 -11.27
N ALA A 111 -13.26 -2.54 -12.28
CA ALA A 111 -11.83 -2.22 -12.19
C ALA A 111 -11.58 -0.72 -11.99
N MET A 112 -12.37 0.14 -12.64
CA MET A 112 -12.27 1.59 -12.47
C MET A 112 -12.78 2.01 -11.08
N GLY A 113 -13.86 1.41 -10.59
CA GLY A 113 -14.39 1.62 -9.26
C GLY A 113 -13.39 1.26 -8.18
N ASP A 114 -12.76 0.12 -8.30
CA ASP A 114 -11.68 -0.32 -7.40
C ASP A 114 -10.48 0.63 -7.43
N ALA A 115 -10.03 1.06 -8.60
CA ALA A 115 -8.91 2.00 -8.74
C ALA A 115 -9.20 3.36 -8.06
N ILE A 116 -10.43 3.86 -8.19
CA ILE A 116 -10.88 5.08 -7.51
C ILE A 116 -10.91 4.85 -5.99
N ALA A 117 -11.48 3.73 -5.53
CA ALA A 117 -11.54 3.39 -4.11
C ALA A 117 -10.14 3.27 -3.51
N PHE A 118 -9.20 2.60 -4.18
CA PHE A 118 -7.81 2.45 -3.72
C PHE A 118 -7.08 3.78 -3.57
N SER A 119 -7.34 4.75 -4.45
CA SER A 119 -6.71 6.08 -4.41
C SER A 119 -7.41 7.04 -3.43
N MET A 120 -8.58 6.68 -2.90
CA MET A 120 -9.34 7.53 -2.02
C MET A 120 -8.65 7.69 -0.66
N PRO A 121 -8.42 8.92 -0.18
CA PRO A 121 -7.92 9.17 1.16
C PRO A 121 -9.01 8.89 2.22
N MET A 122 -8.60 8.47 3.42
CA MET A 122 -9.51 8.17 4.54
C MET A 122 -10.51 9.31 4.83
N ARG A 123 -10.11 10.57 4.69
CA ARG A 123 -11.03 11.71 4.84
C ARG A 123 -12.21 11.68 3.86
N GLY A 124 -12.04 11.07 2.67
CA GLY A 124 -13.10 10.94 1.68
C GLY A 124 -14.29 10.14 2.19
N VAL A 125 -14.03 9.16 3.07
CA VAL A 125 -15.06 8.33 3.69
C VAL A 125 -16.02 9.17 4.54
N LEU A 126 -15.55 10.27 5.15
CA LEU A 126 -16.40 11.23 5.88
C LEU A 126 -17.32 11.99 4.94
N SER A 127 -16.86 12.36 3.76
CA SER A 127 -17.67 13.12 2.80
C SER A 127 -18.86 12.34 2.27
N PHE A 128 -18.76 11.01 2.28
CA PHE A 128 -19.87 10.11 1.92
C PHE A 128 -20.74 9.68 3.12
N GLY A 129 -20.41 10.16 4.33
CA GLY A 129 -21.17 9.81 5.54
C GLY A 129 -21.02 8.34 5.97
N LEU A 130 -19.98 7.64 5.50
CA LEU A 130 -19.77 6.21 5.75
C LEU A 130 -19.23 5.93 7.16
N CYS A 131 -18.69 6.93 7.83
CA CYS A 131 -18.30 6.88 9.23
C CYS A 131 -18.31 8.28 9.84
N THR A 132 -18.31 8.35 11.16
CA THR A 132 -18.17 9.62 11.90
C THR A 132 -16.69 10.03 11.99
N LYS A 133 -16.45 11.31 12.24
CA LYS A 133 -15.09 11.82 12.46
C LYS A 133 -14.42 11.15 13.65
N GLU A 134 -15.19 10.87 14.71
CA GLU A 134 -14.71 10.22 15.92
C GLU A 134 -14.30 8.76 15.64
N GLU A 135 -15.15 8.00 14.94
CA GLU A 135 -14.82 6.62 14.53
C GLU A 135 -13.55 6.55 13.68
N LEU A 136 -13.39 7.50 12.75
CA LEU A 136 -12.22 7.55 11.89
C LEU A 136 -10.98 7.91 12.67
N GLN A 137 -11.05 8.86 13.60
CA GLN A 137 -9.91 9.25 14.44
C GLN A 137 -9.48 8.10 15.35
N ASN A 138 -10.43 7.42 16.00
CA ASN A 138 -10.14 6.26 16.83
C ASN A 138 -9.43 5.15 16.03
N MET A 139 -9.87 4.92 14.78
CA MET A 139 -9.24 3.94 13.89
C MET A 139 -7.79 4.34 13.52
N ILE A 140 -7.53 5.63 13.29
CA ILE A 140 -6.19 6.15 13.04
C ILE A 140 -5.30 5.97 14.26
N ASP A 141 -5.81 6.30 15.44
CA ASP A 141 -5.07 6.20 16.70
C ASP A 141 -4.73 4.74 17.03
N GLU A 142 -5.67 3.80 16.80
CA GLU A 142 -5.42 2.38 16.94
C GLU A 142 -4.32 1.88 15.98
N MET A 143 -4.37 2.29 14.70
CA MET A 143 -3.36 1.90 13.72
C MET A 143 -1.97 2.42 14.06
N ASN A 144 -1.88 3.64 14.56
CA ASN A 144 -0.58 4.25 14.92
C ASN A 144 0.03 3.68 16.21
N GLN A 145 -0.68 2.80 16.93
CA GLN A 145 -0.18 2.06 18.09
C GLN A 145 0.32 0.65 17.76
N LEU A 146 0.16 0.20 16.50
CA LEU A 146 0.62 -1.11 16.02
C LEU A 146 2.12 -1.06 15.68
#